data_3633e8cb1bc702a65847ad390444b050
#
_entry.id   3633e8cb1bc702a65847ad390444b050
#
_cell.length_a   1.000
_cell.length_b   1.000
_cell.length_c   1.000
_cell.angle_alpha   90.00
_cell.angle_beta   90.00
_cell.angle_gamma   90.00
#
_symmetry.space_group_name_H-M   'P 1'
#
loop_
_entity.id
_entity.type
_entity.pdbx_description
1 polymer ?
#
loop_
_entity_poly.entity_id
_entity_poly.type
_entity_poly.pdbx_seq_one_letter_code
_entity_poly.pdbx_strand_id
1 'polypeptide(L)'
;MRRPIKFLLASLVPALLLAGCATNPSDSGADAAKARGISLRFIGEATVPHRALVGGTTFGGISGIDYDEARDLYYLLSDDRSDHNPARFYTAKIAIDAKGIKTPEMLSVVTLKKPDGTTYGGKADKATDIPDPEAIRYRAETDTLFWTSEGDKKLGLDPVIREMKLDGTMIREFPKLPMFRMQPGDSGPRDNLTFEGMTLTPDGKAVWVSMEAARFEDGIDPTVDKPGGPARITLYHSNSGNPIRQIAYLPDAIPHRPMPPNGEADNGIPEILMLDQFRMLVLERSYSQGVGNSLRVYLIDTRDGSDVLNVPVLREGNYTPVQKRLVINFDSLNLMKLDNTEGMTFGPRLPNGNRTLVFVSDDNFRKSQITQFLAFEVIEPKPVASYIVEPPPYWWPYPYYGYRPWLFPRPIIVPRPHPRPKLD
;
A
#
# COMPACT_ATOMS: atom_id res chain seq x y z
N MET A 1 72.31 26.60 -38.30
CA MET A 1 72.21 28.06 -38.47
C MET A 1 70.81 28.53 -38.13
N ARG A 2 70.73 29.51 -37.31
CA ARG A 2 69.53 30.08 -36.67
C ARG A 2 68.67 30.85 -37.66
N ARG A 3 67.34 30.88 -37.42
CA ARG A 3 66.56 32.12 -37.29
C ARG A 3 65.13 31.85 -36.86
N PRO A 4 64.44 32.76 -36.09
CA PRO A 4 63.28 32.50 -35.30
C PRO A 4 61.96 32.93 -35.97
N ILE A 5 60.88 32.27 -35.61
CA ILE A 5 59.49 32.62 -36.03
C ILE A 5 58.86 33.46 -34.92
N LYS A 6 58.33 34.62 -35.33
CA LYS A 6 57.65 35.61 -34.51
C LYS A 6 56.23 35.14 -34.18
N PHE A 7 55.85 35.23 -32.89
CA PHE A 7 54.50 35.10 -32.42
C PHE A 7 53.64 36.31 -32.76
N LEU A 8 52.47 36.09 -33.34
CA LEU A 8 51.40 37.08 -33.42
C LEU A 8 50.33 36.66 -32.42
N LEU A 9 50.11 37.48 -31.37
CA LEU A 9 48.96 37.36 -30.48
C LEU A 9 47.73 37.93 -31.18
N ALA A 10 46.72 37.11 -31.36
CA ALA A 10 45.37 37.56 -31.69
C ALA A 10 44.47 37.38 -30.45
N SER A 11 44.06 38.50 -29.90
CA SER A 11 43.11 38.59 -28.75
C SER A 11 41.71 38.32 -29.25
N LEU A 12 41.14 37.15 -28.85
CA LEU A 12 39.70 36.87 -28.97
C LEU A 12 39.01 37.26 -27.66
N VAL A 13 38.08 38.19 -27.76
CA VAL A 13 37.11 38.55 -26.70
C VAL A 13 35.95 37.57 -26.83
N PRO A 14 35.58 36.79 -25.78
CA PRO A 14 34.35 36.00 -25.81
C PRO A 14 33.16 36.89 -25.45
N ALA A 15 32.20 37.00 -26.37
CA ALA A 15 30.88 37.54 -26.09
C ALA A 15 30.09 36.52 -25.27
N LEU A 16 29.79 36.80 -24.00
CA LEU A 16 28.85 36.05 -23.18
C LEU A 16 27.42 36.32 -23.68
N LEU A 17 26.84 35.35 -24.33
CA LEU A 17 25.40 35.26 -24.57
C LEU A 17 24.73 34.77 -23.28
N LEU A 18 24.11 35.66 -22.53
CA LEU A 18 23.16 35.35 -21.47
C LEU A 18 21.87 34.84 -22.10
N ALA A 19 21.76 33.51 -22.23
CA ALA A 19 20.47 32.87 -22.50
C ALA A 19 19.66 32.83 -21.21
N GLY A 20 18.79 33.81 -21.01
CA GLY A 20 17.82 33.82 -19.94
C GLY A 20 16.78 32.71 -20.24
N CYS A 21 16.81 31.64 -19.47
CA CYS A 21 15.71 30.68 -19.41
C CYS A 21 14.51 31.37 -18.79
N ALA A 22 13.54 31.79 -19.62
CA ALA A 22 12.22 32.20 -19.16
C ALA A 22 11.48 30.93 -18.72
N THR A 23 11.47 30.64 -17.43
CA THR A 23 10.61 29.62 -16.83
C THR A 23 9.18 30.16 -16.81
N ASN A 24 8.27 29.47 -17.49
CA ASN A 24 6.83 29.78 -17.45
C ASN A 24 6.29 29.59 -16.02
N PRO A 25 5.59 30.60 -15.44
CA PRO A 25 5.10 30.53 -14.05
C PRO A 25 3.90 29.60 -13.82
N SER A 26 3.39 28.91 -14.85
CA SER A 26 2.15 28.15 -14.76
C SER A 26 2.30 26.69 -14.31
N ASP A 27 3.51 26.11 -14.31
CA ASP A 27 3.73 24.70 -13.92
C ASP A 27 4.19 24.51 -12.46
N SER A 28 4.58 25.58 -11.77
CA SER A 28 5.18 25.45 -10.43
C SER A 28 4.20 25.08 -9.30
N GLY A 29 2.90 25.27 -9.49
CA GLY A 29 1.88 24.98 -8.49
C GLY A 29 1.47 23.51 -8.43
N ALA A 30 1.35 22.87 -9.58
CA ALA A 30 0.97 21.45 -9.68
C ALA A 30 2.14 20.53 -9.30
N ASP A 31 3.37 20.87 -9.71
CA ASP A 31 4.56 20.11 -9.36
C ASP A 31 4.98 20.29 -7.89
N ALA A 32 4.74 21.45 -7.29
CA ALA A 32 4.97 21.66 -5.86
C ALA A 32 3.94 20.92 -4.98
N ALA A 33 2.73 20.68 -5.45
CA ALA A 33 1.74 19.82 -4.78
C ALA A 33 2.09 18.33 -4.92
N LYS A 34 2.67 17.92 -6.04
CA LYS A 34 3.17 16.57 -6.31
C LYS A 34 4.39 16.21 -5.45
N ALA A 35 5.22 17.21 -5.06
CA ALA A 35 6.43 17.02 -4.25
C ALA A 35 6.16 16.91 -2.73
N ARG A 36 4.93 17.12 -2.26
CA ARG A 36 4.60 17.10 -0.83
C ARG A 36 4.17 15.71 -0.40
N GLY A 37 5.15 14.93 -0.01
CA GLY A 37 4.91 13.63 0.58
C GLY A 37 4.42 13.70 2.01
N ILE A 38 3.76 12.63 2.43
CA ILE A 38 3.47 12.39 3.85
C ILE A 38 4.76 12.02 4.59
N SER A 39 4.72 12.17 5.92
CA SER A 39 5.69 11.58 6.84
C SER A 39 4.95 10.80 7.93
N LEU A 40 5.63 9.83 8.53
CA LEU A 40 5.12 9.03 9.62
C LEU A 40 5.92 9.33 10.88
N ARG A 41 5.23 9.68 11.97
CA ARG A 41 5.81 9.82 13.30
C ARG A 41 5.44 8.59 14.13
N PHE A 42 6.43 7.86 14.58
CA PHE A 42 6.21 6.72 15.46
C PHE A 42 5.55 7.15 16.76
N ILE A 43 4.48 6.45 17.16
CA ILE A 43 3.73 6.68 18.40
C ILE A 43 4.15 5.66 19.46
N GLY A 44 4.26 4.39 19.09
CA GLY A 44 4.60 3.32 20.01
C GLY A 44 4.33 1.94 19.45
N GLU A 45 4.65 0.95 20.29
CA GLU A 45 4.41 -0.46 20.02
C GLU A 45 3.63 -1.13 21.14
N ALA A 46 2.91 -2.20 20.80
CA ALA A 46 2.27 -3.11 21.73
C ALA A 46 2.38 -4.53 21.21
N THR A 47 2.39 -5.51 22.11
CA THR A 47 2.47 -6.93 21.74
C THR A 47 1.35 -7.72 22.39
N VAL A 48 0.98 -8.83 21.75
CA VAL A 48 0.09 -9.84 22.34
C VAL A 48 0.95 -11.04 22.77
N PRO A 49 0.68 -11.63 23.94
CA PRO A 49 1.40 -12.80 24.39
C PRO A 49 1.29 -13.96 23.39
N HIS A 50 2.42 -14.62 23.13
CA HIS A 50 2.46 -15.77 22.23
C HIS A 50 1.43 -16.83 22.62
N ARG A 51 0.62 -17.26 21.64
CA ARG A 51 -0.45 -18.25 21.82
C ARG A 51 -1.51 -17.87 22.88
N ALA A 52 -1.81 -16.57 23.02
CA ALA A 52 -2.96 -16.14 23.80
C ALA A 52 -4.23 -16.86 23.31
N LEU A 53 -5.13 -17.21 24.24
CA LEU A 53 -6.38 -17.85 23.87
C LEU A 53 -7.49 -16.80 23.73
N VAL A 54 -8.17 -16.83 22.58
CA VAL A 54 -9.33 -15.97 22.30
C VAL A 54 -10.48 -16.83 21.81
N GLY A 55 -11.58 -16.85 22.56
CA GLY A 55 -12.74 -17.66 22.23
C GLY A 55 -12.46 -19.16 22.08
N GLY A 56 -11.46 -19.68 22.80
CA GLY A 56 -11.03 -21.09 22.73
C GLY A 56 -10.07 -21.40 21.57
N THR A 57 -9.70 -20.42 20.75
CA THR A 57 -8.71 -20.57 19.65
C THR A 57 -7.36 -19.93 20.02
N THR A 58 -6.28 -20.45 19.45
CA THR A 58 -4.95 -19.85 19.59
C THR A 58 -4.86 -18.59 18.74
N PHE A 59 -4.61 -17.44 19.36
CA PHE A 59 -4.35 -16.18 18.69
C PHE A 59 -2.93 -16.18 18.13
N GLY A 60 -2.76 -15.78 16.87
CA GLY A 60 -1.51 -15.71 16.14
C GLY A 60 -1.75 -15.79 14.64
N GLY A 61 -0.66 -15.75 13.86
CA GLY A 61 -0.77 -15.78 12.41
C GLY A 61 -1.56 -14.59 11.87
N ILE A 62 -1.29 -13.37 12.34
CA ILE A 62 -2.10 -12.20 11.94
C ILE A 62 -1.45 -11.51 10.75
N SER A 63 -1.95 -11.83 9.55
CA SER A 63 -1.51 -11.23 8.27
C SER A 63 -2.36 -10.02 7.88
N GLY A 64 -3.66 -10.06 8.10
CA GLY A 64 -4.57 -8.98 7.71
C GLY A 64 -5.15 -8.19 8.87
N ILE A 65 -5.28 -6.86 8.68
CA ILE A 65 -5.92 -5.96 9.65
C ILE A 65 -6.73 -4.90 8.90
N ASP A 66 -7.94 -4.60 9.41
CA ASP A 66 -8.71 -3.42 8.99
C ASP A 66 -9.47 -2.78 10.14
N TYR A 67 -9.91 -1.53 9.96
CA TYR A 67 -10.56 -0.74 10.99
C TYR A 67 -11.89 -0.17 10.53
N ASP A 68 -12.94 -0.51 11.27
CA ASP A 68 -14.26 0.11 11.17
C ASP A 68 -14.33 1.34 12.08
N GLU A 69 -14.20 2.53 11.50
CA GLU A 69 -14.24 3.80 12.23
C GLU A 69 -15.60 4.03 12.94
N ALA A 70 -16.70 3.56 12.34
CA ALA A 70 -18.03 3.78 12.88
C ALA A 70 -18.29 2.96 14.15
N ARG A 71 -17.71 1.75 14.24
CA ARG A 71 -17.85 0.86 15.40
C ARG A 71 -16.65 0.95 16.36
N ASP A 72 -15.60 1.68 15.99
CA ASP A 72 -14.30 1.66 16.69
C ASP A 72 -13.82 0.23 16.91
N LEU A 73 -13.72 -0.52 15.80
CA LEU A 73 -13.50 -1.97 15.82
C LEU A 73 -12.46 -2.37 14.76
N TYR A 74 -11.51 -3.20 15.20
CA TYR A 74 -10.54 -3.80 14.25
C TYR A 74 -10.96 -5.23 13.93
N TYR A 75 -10.75 -5.61 12.66
CA TYR A 75 -10.82 -6.98 12.15
C TYR A 75 -9.38 -7.46 11.92
N LEU A 76 -9.03 -8.61 12.49
CA LEU A 76 -7.69 -9.19 12.45
C LEU A 76 -7.80 -10.59 11.84
N LEU A 77 -7.31 -10.77 10.62
CA LEU A 77 -7.37 -12.05 9.91
C LEU A 77 -6.16 -12.90 10.26
N SER A 78 -6.38 -14.18 10.54
CA SER A 78 -5.31 -15.15 10.76
C SER A 78 -5.06 -15.95 9.48
N ASP A 79 -3.79 -16.12 9.10
CA ASP A 79 -3.30 -16.94 8.00
C ASP A 79 -3.35 -18.45 8.29
N ASP A 80 -3.83 -18.83 9.48
CA ASP A 80 -3.98 -20.23 9.87
C ASP A 80 -4.80 -21.00 8.83
N ARG A 81 -4.13 -21.85 8.09
CA ARG A 81 -4.70 -22.72 7.04
C ARG A 81 -5.59 -23.82 7.60
N SER A 82 -6.25 -23.58 8.72
CA SER A 82 -6.96 -24.56 9.54
C SER A 82 -6.04 -25.65 10.12
N ASP A 83 -4.76 -25.36 10.28
CA ASP A 83 -3.78 -26.31 10.82
C ASP A 83 -3.75 -26.28 12.36
N HIS A 84 -3.99 -25.13 13.00
CA HIS A 84 -4.10 -24.98 14.47
C HIS A 84 -5.54 -24.93 14.94
N ASN A 85 -6.35 -24.07 14.28
CA ASN A 85 -7.79 -23.93 14.50
C ASN A 85 -8.43 -23.61 13.14
N PRO A 86 -9.77 -23.77 12.99
CA PRO A 86 -10.43 -23.38 11.74
C PRO A 86 -10.06 -21.95 11.32
N ALA A 87 -9.88 -21.74 10.00
CA ALA A 87 -9.61 -20.42 9.43
C ALA A 87 -10.58 -19.37 9.98
N ARG A 88 -10.06 -18.22 10.43
CA ARG A 88 -10.81 -17.29 11.26
C ARG A 88 -10.29 -15.88 11.19
N PHE A 89 -11.11 -14.94 11.62
CA PHE A 89 -10.68 -13.62 11.99
C PHE A 89 -11.11 -13.30 13.44
N TYR A 90 -10.46 -12.31 14.01
CA TYR A 90 -10.78 -11.80 15.33
C TYR A 90 -11.32 -10.37 15.23
N THR A 91 -12.07 -9.96 16.23
CA THR A 91 -12.41 -8.55 16.43
C THR A 91 -11.71 -8.03 17.69
N ALA A 92 -11.24 -6.79 17.62
CA ALA A 92 -10.52 -6.18 18.73
C ALA A 92 -10.77 -4.69 18.83
N LYS A 93 -10.54 -4.12 20.04
CA LYS A 93 -10.32 -2.69 20.24
C LYS A 93 -8.86 -2.40 20.50
N ILE A 94 -8.34 -1.33 19.92
CA ILE A 94 -6.96 -0.90 20.12
C ILE A 94 -6.97 0.57 20.48
N ALA A 95 -6.69 0.87 21.74
CA ALA A 95 -6.62 2.25 22.20
C ALA A 95 -5.30 2.88 21.75
N ILE A 96 -5.39 3.97 20.98
CA ILE A 96 -4.25 4.71 20.44
C ILE A 96 -4.45 6.19 20.74
N ASP A 97 -3.43 6.83 21.27
CA ASP A 97 -3.36 8.28 21.43
C ASP A 97 -2.00 8.84 20.96
N ALA A 98 -1.77 10.12 21.12
CA ALA A 98 -0.52 10.76 20.70
C ALA A 98 0.72 10.29 21.47
N LYS A 99 0.55 9.54 22.57
CA LYS A 99 1.61 9.10 23.49
C LYS A 99 1.88 7.60 23.42
N GLY A 100 0.97 6.81 22.84
CA GLY A 100 1.17 5.36 22.78
C GLY A 100 0.01 4.59 22.18
N ILE A 101 0.23 3.28 22.08
CA ILE A 101 -0.73 2.25 21.71
C ILE A 101 -0.84 1.27 22.87
N LYS A 102 -2.04 0.78 23.15
CA LYS A 102 -2.26 -0.27 24.16
C LYS A 102 -2.35 -1.65 23.51
N THR A 103 -2.01 -2.68 24.27
CA THR A 103 -2.27 -4.07 23.87
C THR A 103 -3.73 -4.21 23.44
N PRO A 104 -4.00 -4.81 22.27
CA PRO A 104 -5.36 -5.01 21.79
C PRO A 104 -6.25 -5.76 22.79
N GLU A 105 -7.46 -5.27 22.98
CA GLU A 105 -8.52 -5.97 23.69
C GLU A 105 -9.28 -6.84 22.69
N MET A 106 -9.06 -8.17 22.76
CA MET A 106 -9.75 -9.12 21.90
C MET A 106 -11.19 -9.29 22.35
N LEU A 107 -12.13 -9.11 21.43
CA LEU A 107 -13.58 -9.17 21.72
C LEU A 107 -14.23 -10.48 21.29
N SER A 108 -13.91 -10.98 20.10
CA SER A 108 -14.49 -12.20 19.57
C SER A 108 -13.57 -12.90 18.56
N VAL A 109 -13.90 -14.15 18.26
CA VAL A 109 -13.39 -14.91 17.14
C VAL A 109 -14.53 -15.34 16.25
N VAL A 110 -14.34 -15.23 14.93
CA VAL A 110 -15.32 -15.64 13.91
C VAL A 110 -14.66 -16.59 12.94
N THR A 111 -15.22 -17.78 12.79
CA THR A 111 -14.74 -18.80 11.85
C THR A 111 -15.18 -18.48 10.44
N LEU A 112 -14.29 -18.59 9.46
CA LEU A 112 -14.61 -18.51 8.04
C LEU A 112 -15.41 -19.72 7.62
N LYS A 113 -16.48 -19.50 6.84
CA LYS A 113 -17.41 -20.54 6.42
C LYS A 113 -17.58 -20.54 4.90
N LYS A 114 -17.75 -21.72 4.36
CA LYS A 114 -18.16 -21.94 2.97
C LYS A 114 -19.60 -21.50 2.76
N PRO A 115 -20.08 -21.42 1.49
CA PRO A 115 -21.48 -21.06 1.21
C PRO A 115 -22.52 -21.99 1.84
N ASP A 116 -22.16 -23.25 2.07
CA ASP A 116 -23.02 -24.25 2.73
C ASP A 116 -23.03 -24.15 4.28
N GLY A 117 -22.27 -23.19 4.83
CA GLY A 117 -22.13 -22.95 6.27
C GLY A 117 -21.10 -23.85 6.96
N THR A 118 -20.46 -24.78 6.25
CA THR A 118 -19.39 -25.61 6.81
C THR A 118 -18.07 -24.81 6.91
N THR A 119 -17.20 -25.21 7.84
CA THR A 119 -15.86 -24.60 7.98
C THR A 119 -14.89 -25.15 6.96
N TYR A 120 -13.81 -24.39 6.69
CA TYR A 120 -12.68 -24.91 5.90
C TYR A 120 -11.91 -25.93 6.74
N GLY A 121 -11.53 -27.05 6.13
CA GLY A 121 -10.63 -28.02 6.75
C GLY A 121 -9.17 -27.72 6.45
N GLY A 122 -8.27 -28.30 7.27
CA GLY A 122 -6.83 -28.22 7.07
C GLY A 122 -6.24 -29.44 6.33
N LYS A 123 -4.89 -29.46 6.23
CA LYS A 123 -4.17 -30.59 5.62
C LYS A 123 -4.40 -31.92 6.35
N ALA A 124 -4.52 -31.87 7.67
CA ALA A 124 -4.79 -33.05 8.50
C ALA A 124 -6.13 -33.72 8.14
N ASP A 125 -7.12 -32.91 7.72
CA ASP A 125 -8.44 -33.39 7.31
C ASP A 125 -8.47 -33.90 5.87
N LYS A 126 -7.37 -33.83 5.13
CA LYS A 126 -7.27 -34.09 3.69
C LYS A 126 -8.25 -33.21 2.89
N ALA A 127 -8.48 -31.99 3.36
CA ALA A 127 -9.37 -31.06 2.69
C ALA A 127 -8.81 -30.68 1.31
N THR A 128 -9.73 -30.47 0.37
CA THR A 128 -9.40 -30.06 -1.02
C THR A 128 -9.58 -28.56 -1.27
N ASP A 129 -10.14 -27.85 -0.29
CA ASP A 129 -10.32 -26.40 -0.31
C ASP A 129 -9.74 -25.86 1.02
N ILE A 130 -8.43 -25.70 1.04
CA ILE A 130 -7.66 -25.19 2.19
C ILE A 130 -7.44 -23.72 1.93
N PRO A 131 -7.92 -22.81 2.78
CA PRO A 131 -7.64 -21.39 2.64
C PRO A 131 -6.21 -21.07 3.09
N ASP A 132 -5.70 -19.99 2.59
CA ASP A 132 -4.47 -19.33 3.01
C ASP A 132 -4.78 -17.84 3.15
N PRO A 133 -5.44 -17.42 4.25
CA PRO A 133 -6.01 -16.07 4.35
C PRO A 133 -4.93 -15.04 4.62
N GLU A 134 -4.89 -13.94 3.83
CA GLU A 134 -3.85 -12.91 3.94
C GLU A 134 -4.43 -11.52 4.28
N ALA A 135 -5.16 -10.92 3.38
CA ALA A 135 -5.73 -9.58 3.62
C ALA A 135 -7.20 -9.62 4.00
N ILE A 136 -7.64 -8.64 4.79
CA ILE A 136 -9.04 -8.40 5.14
C ILE A 136 -9.38 -6.93 5.01
N ARG A 137 -10.57 -6.61 4.44
CA ARG A 137 -11.08 -5.22 4.36
C ARG A 137 -12.57 -5.16 4.63
N TYR A 138 -12.95 -4.27 5.53
CA TYR A 138 -14.34 -3.99 5.84
C TYR A 138 -14.96 -3.05 4.81
N ARG A 139 -16.11 -3.43 4.30
CA ARG A 139 -16.89 -2.69 3.34
C ARG A 139 -18.12 -2.10 4.00
N ALA A 140 -18.06 -0.83 4.37
CA ALA A 140 -19.12 -0.14 5.10
C ALA A 140 -20.46 -0.05 4.34
N GLU A 141 -20.42 0.03 2.98
CA GLU A 141 -21.63 0.14 2.14
C GLU A 141 -22.54 -1.08 2.26
N THR A 142 -21.97 -2.27 2.41
CA THR A 142 -22.72 -3.56 2.43
C THR A 142 -22.66 -4.27 3.78
N ASP A 143 -21.91 -3.74 4.73
CA ASP A 143 -21.62 -4.36 6.03
C ASP A 143 -21.05 -5.78 5.87
N THR A 144 -20.04 -5.90 5.00
CA THR A 144 -19.37 -7.15 4.64
C THR A 144 -17.85 -7.01 4.75
N LEU A 145 -17.14 -8.14 4.64
CA LEU A 145 -15.70 -8.18 4.62
C LEU A 145 -15.23 -8.81 3.30
N PHE A 146 -14.24 -8.18 2.66
CA PHE A 146 -13.43 -8.84 1.65
C PHE A 146 -12.22 -9.49 2.31
N TRP A 147 -11.77 -10.60 1.76
CA TRP A 147 -10.53 -11.24 2.15
C TRP A 147 -9.88 -11.95 0.96
N THR A 148 -8.56 -12.08 1.00
CA THR A 148 -7.78 -12.82 0.01
C THR A 148 -7.36 -14.17 0.56
N SER A 149 -7.09 -15.09 -0.35
CA SER A 149 -6.40 -16.34 -0.06
C SER A 149 -5.33 -16.52 -1.13
N GLU A 150 -4.10 -16.84 -0.72
CA GLU A 150 -2.97 -17.05 -1.61
C GLU A 150 -3.12 -18.31 -2.49
N GLY A 151 -3.93 -19.26 -2.05
CA GLY A 151 -4.01 -20.57 -2.69
C GLY A 151 -2.87 -21.51 -2.27
N ASP A 152 -2.63 -22.53 -3.08
CA ASP A 152 -1.54 -23.52 -2.83
C ASP A 152 -1.17 -24.16 -4.16
N LYS A 153 0.05 -23.91 -4.61
CA LYS A 153 0.53 -24.38 -5.90
C LYS A 153 0.62 -25.92 -5.95
N LYS A 154 0.99 -26.55 -4.83
CA LYS A 154 1.10 -28.03 -4.73
C LYS A 154 -0.23 -28.73 -4.76
N LEU A 155 -1.28 -28.05 -4.26
CA LEU A 155 -2.66 -28.53 -4.27
C LEU A 155 -3.42 -28.06 -5.51
N GLY A 156 -2.84 -27.17 -6.34
CA GLY A 156 -3.51 -26.58 -7.50
C GLY A 156 -4.63 -25.63 -7.12
N LEU A 157 -4.56 -25.02 -5.93
CA LEU A 157 -5.53 -24.02 -5.46
C LEU A 157 -5.08 -22.64 -5.94
N ASP A 158 -5.93 -21.98 -6.72
CA ASP A 158 -5.68 -20.63 -7.22
C ASP A 158 -5.82 -19.59 -6.10
N PRO A 159 -5.08 -18.47 -6.18
CA PRO A 159 -5.36 -17.30 -5.36
C PRO A 159 -6.75 -16.75 -5.66
N VAL A 160 -7.46 -16.30 -4.61
CA VAL A 160 -8.85 -15.86 -4.70
C VAL A 160 -9.12 -14.62 -3.85
N ILE A 161 -10.14 -13.85 -4.25
CA ILE A 161 -10.73 -12.75 -3.49
C ILE A 161 -12.14 -13.17 -3.15
N ARG A 162 -12.51 -13.14 -1.88
CA ARG A 162 -13.82 -13.55 -1.38
C ARG A 162 -14.51 -12.44 -0.60
N GLU A 163 -15.83 -12.39 -0.69
CA GLU A 163 -16.68 -11.55 0.15
C GLU A 163 -17.44 -12.43 1.14
N MET A 164 -17.48 -11.99 2.41
CA MET A 164 -18.18 -12.68 3.48
C MET A 164 -19.01 -11.73 4.33
N LYS A 165 -20.01 -12.25 5.03
CA LYS A 165 -20.72 -11.55 6.10
C LYS A 165 -19.83 -11.44 7.33
N LEU A 166 -20.22 -10.57 8.28
CA LEU A 166 -19.51 -10.41 9.56
C LEU A 166 -19.57 -11.69 10.43
N ASP A 167 -20.46 -12.64 10.14
CA ASP A 167 -20.53 -13.95 10.80
C ASP A 167 -19.63 -15.02 10.17
N GLY A 168 -18.78 -14.62 9.22
CA GLY A 168 -17.84 -15.45 8.49
C GLY A 168 -18.43 -16.22 7.30
N THR A 169 -19.73 -16.13 7.04
CA THR A 169 -20.37 -16.85 5.93
C THR A 169 -19.99 -16.25 4.58
N MET A 170 -19.41 -17.04 3.70
CA MET A 170 -19.04 -16.63 2.35
C MET A 170 -20.29 -16.21 1.55
N ILE A 171 -20.20 -15.06 0.88
CA ILE A 171 -21.23 -14.54 -0.02
C ILE A 171 -20.90 -14.92 -1.46
N ARG A 172 -19.65 -14.66 -1.88
CA ARG A 172 -19.19 -14.90 -3.26
C ARG A 172 -17.66 -14.88 -3.36
N GLU A 173 -17.19 -15.37 -4.48
CA GLU A 173 -15.79 -15.27 -4.92
C GLU A 173 -15.73 -14.41 -6.20
N PHE A 174 -14.68 -13.62 -6.35
CA PHE A 174 -14.46 -12.80 -7.54
C PHE A 174 -14.07 -13.67 -8.74
N PRO A 175 -14.38 -13.23 -9.98
CA PRO A 175 -13.91 -13.92 -11.17
C PRO A 175 -12.38 -13.97 -11.23
N LYS A 176 -11.84 -15.17 -11.47
CA LYS A 176 -10.39 -15.39 -11.54
C LYS A 176 -9.82 -14.93 -12.87
N LEU A 177 -8.80 -14.09 -12.85
CA LEU A 177 -8.02 -13.78 -14.04
C LEU A 177 -7.18 -14.99 -14.45
N PRO A 178 -7.17 -15.39 -15.73
CA PRO A 178 -6.40 -16.56 -16.20
C PRO A 178 -4.91 -16.49 -15.85
N MET A 179 -4.34 -15.29 -15.82
CA MET A 179 -2.91 -15.08 -15.49
C MET A 179 -2.56 -15.40 -14.03
N PHE A 180 -3.54 -15.49 -13.14
CA PHE A 180 -3.34 -15.80 -11.72
C PHE A 180 -3.69 -17.25 -11.37
N ARG A 181 -4.02 -18.08 -12.35
CA ARG A 181 -4.20 -19.52 -12.09
C ARG A 181 -2.88 -20.18 -11.80
N MET A 182 -2.87 -21.01 -10.77
CA MET A 182 -1.69 -21.83 -10.42
C MET A 182 -1.36 -22.78 -11.58
N GLN A 183 -0.10 -22.82 -11.95
CA GLN A 183 0.41 -23.69 -13.02
C GLN A 183 1.54 -24.56 -12.47
N PRO A 184 1.72 -25.78 -12.98
CA PRO A 184 2.86 -26.63 -12.61
C PRO A 184 4.20 -25.99 -12.99
N GLY A 185 5.23 -26.30 -12.21
CA GLY A 185 6.60 -25.83 -12.48
C GLY A 185 6.77 -24.31 -12.34
N ASP A 186 7.75 -23.76 -13.07
CA ASP A 186 8.09 -22.33 -13.02
C ASP A 186 7.22 -21.53 -14.01
N SER A 187 5.92 -21.56 -13.78
CA SER A 187 4.90 -20.87 -14.59
C SER A 187 3.77 -20.34 -13.70
N GLY A 188 3.14 -19.22 -14.11
CA GLY A 188 2.08 -18.57 -13.39
C GLY A 188 2.52 -17.90 -12.09
N PRO A 189 1.65 -17.79 -11.11
CA PRO A 189 1.99 -17.31 -9.77
C PRO A 189 2.99 -18.22 -9.08
N ARG A 190 3.81 -17.64 -8.19
CA ARG A 190 4.72 -18.39 -7.32
C ARG A 190 3.95 -18.98 -6.14
N ASP A 191 4.46 -20.07 -5.57
CA ASP A 191 3.88 -20.68 -4.37
C ASP A 191 4.13 -19.75 -3.18
N ASN A 192 3.09 -19.41 -2.41
CA ASN A 192 3.15 -18.54 -1.23
C ASN A 192 3.76 -17.15 -1.48
N LEU A 193 3.46 -16.55 -2.64
CA LEU A 193 3.88 -15.18 -3.03
C LEU A 193 2.81 -14.57 -3.95
N THR A 194 1.53 -14.69 -3.57
CA THR A 194 0.41 -14.31 -4.45
C THR A 194 -0.40 -13.13 -3.92
N PHE A 195 -1.71 -13.31 -3.65
CA PHE A 195 -2.62 -12.26 -3.21
C PHE A 195 -2.46 -11.96 -1.73
N GLU A 196 -1.55 -11.05 -1.44
CA GLU A 196 -1.24 -10.59 -0.09
C GLU A 196 -2.05 -9.33 0.26
N GLY A 197 -1.61 -8.17 -0.21
CA GLY A 197 -2.19 -6.90 0.18
C GLY A 197 -3.51 -6.57 -0.50
N MET A 198 -4.39 -5.89 0.24
CA MET A 198 -5.68 -5.41 -0.28
C MET A 198 -6.03 -4.04 0.28
N THR A 199 -6.69 -3.18 -0.52
CA THR A 199 -7.24 -1.91 -0.04
C THR A 199 -8.45 -1.46 -0.85
N LEU A 200 -9.48 -0.96 -0.17
CA LEU A 200 -10.61 -0.30 -0.85
C LEU A 200 -10.23 1.08 -1.37
N THR A 201 -10.84 1.49 -2.48
CA THR A 201 -10.85 2.91 -2.85
C THR A 201 -11.66 3.70 -1.81
N PRO A 202 -11.37 5.01 -1.57
CA PRO A 202 -12.05 5.80 -0.55
C PRO A 202 -13.58 5.86 -0.69
N ASP A 203 -14.10 5.66 -1.90
CA ASP A 203 -15.54 5.60 -2.18
C ASP A 203 -16.13 4.18 -2.06
N GLY A 204 -15.32 3.17 -1.71
CA GLY A 204 -15.72 1.77 -1.55
C GLY A 204 -16.13 1.04 -2.84
N LYS A 205 -16.09 1.73 -4.01
CA LYS A 205 -16.59 1.17 -5.28
C LYS A 205 -15.65 0.21 -5.96
N ALA A 206 -14.37 0.23 -5.57
CA ALA A 206 -13.38 -0.68 -6.11
C ALA A 206 -12.40 -1.12 -5.01
N VAL A 207 -11.69 -2.20 -5.27
CA VAL A 207 -10.68 -2.77 -4.38
C VAL A 207 -9.42 -3.07 -5.17
N TRP A 208 -8.28 -2.59 -4.67
CA TRP A 208 -6.96 -2.97 -5.16
C TRP A 208 -6.47 -4.21 -4.43
N VAL A 209 -5.87 -5.13 -5.15
CA VAL A 209 -5.23 -6.34 -4.61
C VAL A 209 -3.85 -6.49 -5.23
N SER A 210 -2.82 -6.67 -4.40
CA SER A 210 -1.44 -6.87 -4.83
C SER A 210 -1.04 -8.33 -4.82
N MET A 211 -0.22 -8.70 -5.82
CA MET A 211 0.65 -9.86 -5.70
C MET A 211 1.82 -9.50 -4.79
N GLU A 212 2.26 -10.42 -3.94
CA GLU A 212 3.47 -10.21 -3.13
C GLU A 212 4.72 -10.13 -4.01
N ALA A 213 4.81 -11.01 -5.01
CA ALA A 213 5.94 -11.07 -5.93
C ALA A 213 5.50 -11.10 -7.40
N ALA A 214 6.48 -10.99 -8.30
CA ALA A 214 6.28 -11.17 -9.74
C ALA A 214 5.89 -12.61 -10.06
N ARG A 215 5.03 -12.80 -11.06
CA ARG A 215 4.83 -14.13 -11.66
C ARG A 215 6.13 -14.61 -12.30
N PHE A 216 6.28 -15.92 -12.50
CA PHE A 216 7.46 -16.48 -13.16
C PHE A 216 7.72 -15.86 -14.53
N GLU A 217 6.68 -15.60 -15.33
CA GLU A 217 6.82 -15.00 -16.65
C GLU A 217 7.18 -13.51 -16.61
N ASP A 218 6.84 -12.81 -15.52
CA ASP A 218 7.02 -11.36 -15.41
C ASP A 218 8.41 -10.98 -14.89
N GLY A 219 9.11 -11.86 -14.16
CA GLY A 219 10.47 -11.56 -13.72
C GLY A 219 10.99 -12.48 -12.62
N ILE A 220 12.16 -12.13 -12.10
CA ILE A 220 12.87 -12.86 -11.04
C ILE A 220 12.43 -12.37 -9.65
N ASP A 221 12.67 -13.18 -8.62
CA ASP A 221 12.57 -12.72 -7.24
C ASP A 221 13.68 -11.70 -6.94
N PRO A 222 13.44 -10.78 -5.98
CA PRO A 222 14.49 -9.88 -5.52
C PRO A 222 15.70 -10.66 -4.99
N THR A 223 16.87 -10.07 -5.17
CA THR A 223 18.11 -10.54 -4.56
C THR A 223 18.79 -9.38 -3.83
N VAL A 224 19.85 -9.63 -3.09
CA VAL A 224 20.63 -8.56 -2.44
C VAL A 224 21.31 -7.60 -3.43
N ASP A 225 21.42 -8.01 -4.69
CA ASP A 225 22.13 -7.24 -5.72
C ASP A 225 21.18 -6.70 -6.81
N LYS A 226 19.92 -7.18 -6.84
CA LYS A 226 18.96 -6.81 -7.89
C LYS A 226 17.53 -6.69 -7.34
N PRO A 227 16.78 -5.67 -7.76
CA PRO A 227 15.35 -5.56 -7.49
C PRO A 227 14.59 -6.75 -8.09
N GLY A 228 13.40 -6.99 -7.55
CA GLY A 228 12.47 -7.99 -8.08
C GLY A 228 11.88 -7.59 -9.43
N GLY A 229 11.34 -8.58 -10.13
CA GLY A 229 10.47 -8.37 -11.27
C GLY A 229 9.17 -7.65 -10.87
N PRO A 230 8.36 -7.19 -11.86
CA PRO A 230 7.15 -6.41 -11.59
C PRO A 230 6.06 -7.27 -10.93
N ALA A 231 5.74 -6.95 -9.69
CA ALA A 231 4.54 -7.43 -9.03
C ALA A 231 3.30 -6.69 -9.58
N ARG A 232 2.19 -7.41 -9.77
CA ARG A 232 0.96 -6.85 -10.32
C ARG A 232 0.02 -6.42 -9.20
N ILE A 233 -0.49 -5.19 -9.28
CA ILE A 233 -1.52 -4.66 -8.38
C ILE A 233 -2.76 -4.40 -9.22
N THR A 234 -3.86 -5.12 -8.94
CA THR A 234 -5.06 -5.14 -9.77
C THR A 234 -6.22 -4.47 -9.06
N LEU A 235 -6.90 -3.57 -9.76
CA LEU A 235 -8.14 -2.91 -9.33
C LEU A 235 -9.34 -3.71 -9.82
N TYR A 236 -10.21 -4.08 -8.90
CA TYR A 236 -11.47 -4.78 -9.17
C TYR A 236 -12.67 -3.90 -8.78
N HIS A 237 -13.75 -3.98 -9.54
CA HIS A 237 -15.01 -3.35 -9.18
C HIS A 237 -15.64 -4.11 -8.00
N SER A 238 -15.89 -3.42 -6.87
CA SER A 238 -16.33 -4.04 -5.63
C SER A 238 -17.60 -4.88 -5.76
N ASN A 239 -18.59 -4.45 -6.57
CA ASN A 239 -19.87 -5.17 -6.69
C ASN A 239 -19.83 -6.34 -7.68
N SER A 240 -19.15 -6.21 -8.82
CA SER A 240 -19.10 -7.29 -9.81
C SER A 240 -17.89 -8.22 -9.67
N GLY A 241 -16.84 -7.78 -8.98
CA GLY A 241 -15.56 -8.48 -8.92
C GLY A 241 -14.76 -8.44 -10.24
N ASN A 242 -15.25 -7.72 -11.27
CA ASN A 242 -14.53 -7.63 -12.53
C ASN A 242 -13.28 -6.75 -12.40
N PRO A 243 -12.15 -7.14 -13.01
CA PRO A 243 -10.97 -6.31 -13.05
C PRO A 243 -11.20 -5.07 -13.92
N ILE A 244 -10.69 -3.92 -13.46
CA ILE A 244 -10.86 -2.61 -14.12
C ILE A 244 -9.53 -2.13 -14.69
N ARG A 245 -8.46 -2.29 -13.92
CA ARG A 245 -7.12 -1.79 -14.22
C ARG A 245 -6.08 -2.62 -13.51
N GLN A 246 -4.87 -2.66 -14.03
CA GLN A 246 -3.74 -3.28 -13.37
C GLN A 246 -2.49 -2.42 -13.56
N ILE A 247 -1.70 -2.25 -12.51
CA ILE A 247 -0.43 -1.53 -12.54
C ILE A 247 0.70 -2.47 -12.14
N ALA A 248 1.92 -2.11 -12.52
CA ALA A 248 3.13 -2.85 -12.21
C ALA A 248 3.94 -2.08 -11.15
N TYR A 249 4.38 -2.78 -10.10
CA TYR A 249 5.24 -2.28 -9.04
C TYR A 249 6.54 -3.07 -9.02
N LEU A 250 7.68 -2.39 -8.84
CA LEU A 250 9.00 -3.03 -8.75
C LEU A 250 9.46 -3.07 -7.29
N PRO A 251 9.45 -4.23 -6.61
CA PRO A 251 10.04 -4.37 -5.28
C PRO A 251 11.54 -4.07 -5.32
N ASP A 252 12.07 -3.45 -4.26
CA ASP A 252 13.50 -3.18 -4.15
C ASP A 252 14.32 -4.46 -4.04
N ALA A 253 15.63 -4.34 -4.20
CA ALA A 253 16.57 -5.37 -3.81
C ALA A 253 16.52 -5.62 -2.29
N ILE A 254 16.86 -6.84 -1.87
CA ILE A 254 16.94 -7.22 -0.46
C ILE A 254 18.00 -6.34 0.23
N PRO A 255 17.64 -5.60 1.30
CA PRO A 255 18.52 -4.57 1.87
C PRO A 255 19.74 -5.14 2.61
N HIS A 256 19.62 -6.33 3.16
CA HIS A 256 20.63 -6.93 4.01
C HIS A 256 21.05 -8.30 3.49
N ARG A 257 22.36 -8.56 3.48
CA ARG A 257 22.86 -9.89 3.13
C ARG A 257 22.58 -10.87 4.28
N PRO A 258 22.10 -12.10 3.99
CA PRO A 258 21.90 -13.11 5.02
C PRO A 258 23.23 -13.57 5.65
N MET A 259 23.12 -14.08 6.84
CA MET A 259 24.24 -14.68 7.58
C MET A 259 23.85 -16.11 8.00
N PRO A 260 24.41 -17.16 7.37
CA PRO A 260 25.53 -17.16 6.40
C PRO A 260 25.15 -16.58 5.03
N PRO A 261 26.12 -16.22 4.18
CA PRO A 261 25.87 -15.54 2.89
C PRO A 261 24.97 -16.30 1.90
N ASN A 262 24.79 -17.61 2.08
CA ASN A 262 23.89 -18.46 1.30
C ASN A 262 22.59 -18.78 2.06
N GLY A 263 22.32 -18.07 3.15
CA GLY A 263 21.08 -18.19 3.91
C GLY A 263 19.87 -17.69 3.13
N GLU A 264 18.70 -17.99 3.64
CA GLU A 264 17.42 -17.53 3.08
C GLU A 264 17.32 -15.99 3.16
N ALA A 265 16.81 -15.40 2.11
CA ALA A 265 16.49 -13.98 2.06
C ALA A 265 15.43 -13.70 1.00
N ASP A 266 14.52 -12.78 1.30
CA ASP A 266 13.41 -12.37 0.43
C ASP A 266 13.11 -10.86 0.56
N ASN A 267 12.23 -10.37 -0.30
CA ASN A 267 11.57 -9.07 -0.20
C ASN A 267 10.28 -9.12 -1.03
N GLY A 268 9.16 -8.79 -0.43
CA GLY A 268 7.84 -8.83 -1.06
C GLY A 268 6.95 -7.67 -0.67
N ILE A 269 5.72 -7.67 -1.19
CA ILE A 269 4.69 -6.66 -0.93
C ILE A 269 3.55 -7.31 -0.14
N PRO A 270 3.66 -7.40 1.20
CA PRO A 270 2.62 -8.02 2.00
C PRO A 270 1.36 -7.14 2.11
N GLU A 271 1.46 -5.81 2.00
CA GLU A 271 0.28 -4.98 2.19
C GLU A 271 0.31 -3.68 1.39
N ILE A 272 -0.88 -3.23 1.00
CA ILE A 272 -1.14 -1.94 0.33
C ILE A 272 -2.29 -1.21 1.01
N LEU A 273 -2.26 0.14 1.02
CA LEU A 273 -3.31 0.95 1.63
C LEU A 273 -3.53 2.26 0.89
N MET A 274 -4.75 2.49 0.38
CA MET A 274 -5.09 3.76 -0.26
C MET A 274 -5.06 4.90 0.77
N LEU A 275 -4.20 5.89 0.53
CA LEU A 275 -4.12 7.12 1.31
C LEU A 275 -5.26 8.08 0.94
N ASP A 276 -5.54 8.18 -0.34
CA ASP A 276 -6.66 8.92 -0.96
C ASP A 276 -7.04 8.30 -2.31
N GLN A 277 -7.74 9.03 -3.16
CA GLN A 277 -8.26 8.52 -4.44
C GLN A 277 -7.17 7.98 -5.39
N PHE A 278 -5.94 8.46 -5.29
CA PHE A 278 -4.86 8.13 -6.22
C PHE A 278 -3.57 7.69 -5.55
N ARG A 279 -3.32 8.15 -4.32
CA ARG A 279 -2.10 7.82 -3.60
C ARG A 279 -2.30 6.56 -2.78
N MET A 280 -1.32 5.68 -2.85
CA MET A 280 -1.32 4.39 -2.15
C MET A 280 -0.02 4.22 -1.38
N LEU A 281 -0.12 3.75 -0.15
CA LEU A 281 1.02 3.24 0.62
C LEU A 281 1.25 1.79 0.22
N VAL A 282 2.51 1.42 0.05
CA VAL A 282 2.95 0.06 -0.23
C VAL A 282 3.96 -0.33 0.84
N LEU A 283 3.69 -1.41 1.56
CA LEU A 283 4.63 -2.02 2.48
C LEU A 283 5.51 -3.00 1.72
N GLU A 284 6.83 -2.85 1.83
CA GLU A 284 7.79 -3.88 1.48
C GLU A 284 8.34 -4.50 2.76
N ARG A 285 8.26 -5.81 2.89
CA ARG A 285 8.84 -6.59 3.97
C ARG A 285 9.93 -7.47 3.39
N SER A 286 11.12 -7.35 3.95
CA SER A 286 12.26 -8.18 3.62
C SER A 286 12.68 -8.99 4.83
N TYR A 287 13.06 -10.23 4.61
CA TYR A 287 13.71 -11.09 5.59
C TYR A 287 15.11 -11.46 5.12
N SER A 288 16.04 -11.56 6.05
CA SER A 288 17.38 -12.12 5.79
C SER A 288 17.80 -12.99 6.97
N GLN A 289 18.09 -14.25 6.69
CA GLN A 289 18.50 -15.20 7.71
C GLN A 289 19.69 -14.68 8.52
N GLY A 290 19.60 -14.78 9.86
CA GLY A 290 20.64 -14.29 10.77
C GLY A 290 20.70 -12.77 10.97
N VAL A 291 19.88 -12.02 10.22
CA VAL A 291 19.73 -10.55 10.35
C VAL A 291 18.33 -10.20 10.88
N GLY A 292 17.28 -10.77 10.31
CA GLY A 292 15.89 -10.51 10.66
C GLY A 292 15.13 -9.77 9.59
N ASN A 293 14.01 -9.16 9.99
CA ASN A 293 13.12 -8.40 9.10
C ASN A 293 13.55 -6.95 8.94
N SER A 294 13.31 -6.39 7.76
CA SER A 294 13.45 -4.98 7.42
C SER A 294 12.21 -4.51 6.68
N LEU A 295 11.63 -3.41 7.12
CA LEU A 295 10.35 -2.90 6.60
C LEU A 295 10.54 -1.52 6.00
N ARG A 296 9.91 -1.29 4.85
CA ARG A 296 9.89 0.01 4.18
C ARG A 296 8.48 0.32 3.70
N VAL A 297 8.04 1.53 3.95
CA VAL A 297 6.76 2.02 3.41
C VAL A 297 7.06 3.00 2.29
N TYR A 298 6.49 2.74 1.14
CA TYR A 298 6.57 3.60 -0.03
C TYR A 298 5.24 4.26 -0.30
N LEU A 299 5.28 5.45 -0.89
CA LEU A 299 4.13 6.13 -1.46
C LEU A 299 4.22 6.06 -2.98
N ILE A 300 3.13 5.64 -3.62
CA ILE A 300 2.96 5.66 -5.08
C ILE A 300 1.74 6.50 -5.47
N ASP A 301 1.72 6.97 -6.72
CA ASP A 301 0.51 7.47 -7.37
C ASP A 301 0.06 6.43 -8.39
N THR A 302 -1.13 5.89 -8.22
CA THR A 302 -1.65 4.82 -9.09
C THR A 302 -1.82 5.24 -10.54
N ARG A 303 -1.79 6.54 -10.84
CA ARG A 303 -1.88 7.09 -12.22
C ARG A 303 -0.57 7.06 -12.98
N ASP A 304 0.57 7.00 -12.28
CA ASP A 304 1.90 7.11 -12.90
C ASP A 304 2.29 5.86 -13.70
N GLY A 305 1.69 4.69 -13.40
CA GLY A 305 1.94 3.44 -14.11
C GLY A 305 1.01 3.24 -15.31
N SER A 306 1.51 2.55 -16.34
CA SER A 306 0.66 2.10 -17.45
C SER A 306 -0.35 1.05 -16.97
N ASP A 307 -1.52 1.00 -17.64
CA ASP A 307 -2.47 -0.10 -17.44
C ASP A 307 -1.94 -1.36 -18.13
N VAL A 308 -1.69 -2.40 -17.32
CA VAL A 308 -1.13 -3.68 -17.78
C VAL A 308 -2.13 -4.85 -17.70
N LEU A 309 -3.42 -4.56 -17.48
CA LEU A 309 -4.46 -5.59 -17.32
C LEU A 309 -4.49 -6.59 -18.48
N ASN A 310 -4.30 -6.09 -19.71
CA ASN A 310 -4.33 -6.89 -20.92
C ASN A 310 -2.92 -7.25 -21.46
N VAL A 311 -1.87 -7.05 -20.64
CA VAL A 311 -0.50 -7.44 -21.00
C VAL A 311 -0.18 -8.81 -20.40
N PRO A 312 -0.13 -9.87 -21.20
CA PRO A 312 0.01 -11.25 -20.70
C PRO A 312 1.32 -11.48 -19.93
N VAL A 313 2.40 -10.87 -20.39
CA VAL A 313 3.74 -10.99 -19.80
C VAL A 313 4.40 -9.62 -19.79
N LEU A 314 4.85 -9.19 -18.62
CA LEU A 314 5.56 -7.93 -18.44
C LEU A 314 7.04 -8.08 -18.77
N ARG A 315 7.52 -7.25 -19.70
CA ARG A 315 8.93 -7.20 -20.10
C ARG A 315 9.35 -5.75 -20.28
N GLU A 316 10.63 -5.49 -20.13
CA GLU A 316 11.19 -4.17 -20.41
C GLU A 316 10.67 -3.62 -21.75
N GLY A 317 10.17 -2.39 -21.73
CA GLY A 317 9.65 -1.69 -22.90
C GLY A 317 8.15 -1.87 -23.20
N ASN A 318 7.44 -2.83 -22.55
CA ASN A 318 5.99 -3.00 -22.76
C ASN A 318 5.10 -2.52 -21.60
N TYR A 319 5.70 -1.98 -20.57
CA TYR A 319 4.99 -1.35 -19.43
C TYR A 319 5.83 -0.21 -18.82
N THR A 320 5.16 0.67 -18.12
CA THR A 320 5.78 1.68 -17.25
C THR A 320 5.36 1.35 -15.81
N PRO A 321 6.31 1.01 -14.92
CA PRO A 321 5.98 0.78 -13.51
C PRO A 321 5.57 2.08 -12.82
N VAL A 322 4.78 1.99 -11.76
CA VAL A 322 4.50 3.14 -10.90
C VAL A 322 5.79 3.63 -10.25
N GLN A 323 5.93 4.96 -10.13
CA GLN A 323 7.04 5.56 -9.40
C GLN A 323 6.78 5.48 -7.90
N LYS A 324 7.78 5.06 -7.13
CA LYS A 324 7.68 4.97 -5.68
C LYS A 324 8.61 5.93 -4.96
N ARG A 325 8.18 6.41 -3.81
CA ARG A 325 8.95 7.29 -2.93
C ARG A 325 8.93 6.73 -1.51
N LEU A 326 10.12 6.53 -0.96
CA LEU A 326 10.25 6.06 0.43
C LEU A 326 9.62 7.08 1.40
N VAL A 327 8.72 6.60 2.26
CA VAL A 327 8.10 7.35 3.35
C VAL A 327 8.86 7.13 4.65
N ILE A 328 9.15 5.86 4.96
CA ILE A 328 9.90 5.47 6.15
C ILE A 328 10.62 4.14 5.94
N ASN A 329 11.83 4.02 6.51
CA ASN A 329 12.52 2.76 6.73
C ASN A 329 12.50 2.47 8.24
N PHE A 330 11.94 1.34 8.65
CA PHE A 330 11.75 0.98 10.04
C PHE A 330 13.06 0.64 10.76
N ASP A 331 14.13 0.35 10.02
CA ASP A 331 15.47 0.19 10.60
C ASP A 331 15.91 1.44 11.38
N SER A 332 15.35 2.62 11.04
CA SER A 332 15.61 3.88 11.73
C SER A 332 14.90 4.03 13.08
N LEU A 333 13.96 3.14 13.42
CA LEU A 333 13.13 3.27 14.63
C LEU A 333 13.82 2.73 15.90
N ASN A 334 14.94 2.01 15.74
CA ASN A 334 15.70 1.37 16.83
C ASN A 334 14.81 0.51 17.76
N LEU A 335 13.84 -0.21 17.18
CA LEU A 335 13.00 -1.16 17.91
C LEU A 335 13.88 -2.33 18.41
N MET A 336 13.54 -2.87 19.57
CA MET A 336 14.27 -4.06 20.09
C MET A 336 14.10 -5.26 19.17
N LYS A 337 12.95 -5.38 18.53
CA LYS A 337 12.63 -6.39 17.55
C LYS A 337 11.70 -5.80 16.49
N LEU A 338 11.95 -6.14 15.24
CA LEU A 338 11.06 -5.93 14.13
C LEU A 338 10.68 -7.30 13.59
N ASP A 339 9.40 -7.66 13.64
CA ASP A 339 8.96 -8.99 13.24
C ASP A 339 8.32 -8.98 11.85
N ASN A 340 7.79 -10.10 11.44
CA ASN A 340 7.17 -10.39 10.16
C ASN A 340 5.88 -9.55 9.96
N THR A 341 6.03 -8.25 9.70
CA THR A 341 4.90 -7.31 9.57
C THR A 341 4.23 -7.47 8.22
N GLU A 342 2.95 -7.79 8.22
CA GLU A 342 2.18 -8.07 7.02
C GLU A 342 0.96 -7.18 6.88
N GLY A 343 0.27 -6.87 7.99
CA GLY A 343 -0.93 -6.04 7.93
C GLY A 343 -0.69 -4.55 8.15
N MET A 344 -1.45 -3.71 7.44
CA MET A 344 -1.42 -2.25 7.56
C MET A 344 -2.83 -1.66 7.37
N THR A 345 -3.28 -0.82 8.30
CA THR A 345 -4.55 -0.10 8.18
C THR A 345 -4.51 1.27 8.86
N PHE A 346 -5.44 2.16 8.49
CA PHE A 346 -5.65 3.35 9.31
C PHE A 346 -6.35 2.97 10.61
N GLY A 347 -6.14 3.79 11.64
CA GLY A 347 -6.84 3.71 12.92
C GLY A 347 -7.54 5.04 13.25
N PRO A 348 -7.93 5.23 14.50
CA PRO A 348 -8.65 6.42 14.94
C PRO A 348 -7.85 7.70 14.68
N ARG A 349 -8.58 8.81 14.56
CA ARG A 349 -7.93 10.11 14.43
C ARG A 349 -7.44 10.60 15.78
N LEU A 350 -6.27 11.20 15.77
CA LEU A 350 -5.73 11.90 16.95
C LEU A 350 -6.49 13.23 17.20
N PRO A 351 -6.40 13.81 18.40
CA PRO A 351 -7.06 15.09 18.71
C PRO A 351 -6.67 16.26 17.80
N ASN A 352 -5.51 16.19 17.15
CA ASN A 352 -5.06 17.19 16.16
C ASN A 352 -5.65 16.97 14.76
N GLY A 353 -6.51 15.95 14.58
CA GLY A 353 -7.16 15.58 13.33
C GLY A 353 -6.36 14.65 12.43
N ASN A 354 -5.09 14.38 12.69
CA ASN A 354 -4.27 13.47 11.91
C ASN A 354 -4.76 12.02 12.10
N ARG A 355 -4.69 11.21 11.02
CA ARG A 355 -4.99 9.78 11.10
C ARG A 355 -3.85 9.05 11.80
N THR A 356 -4.18 7.96 12.46
CA THR A 356 -3.17 6.97 12.85
C THR A 356 -3.03 5.92 11.76
N LEU A 357 -1.85 5.30 11.70
CA LEU A 357 -1.54 4.16 10.83
C LEU A 357 -1.04 3.04 11.73
N VAL A 358 -1.63 1.86 11.61
CA VAL A 358 -1.36 0.69 12.45
C VAL A 358 -0.83 -0.43 11.58
N PHE A 359 0.25 -1.05 12.03
CA PHE A 359 0.82 -2.25 11.44
C PHE A 359 0.69 -3.41 12.42
N VAL A 360 0.59 -4.61 11.89
CA VAL A 360 0.60 -5.84 12.68
C VAL A 360 1.56 -6.85 12.07
N SER A 361 2.28 -7.59 12.92
CA SER A 361 3.16 -8.68 12.48
C SER A 361 2.50 -10.03 12.72
N ASP A 362 2.73 -10.93 11.78
CA ASP A 362 2.49 -12.36 11.92
C ASP A 362 3.57 -13.00 12.79
N ASP A 363 3.18 -13.83 13.75
CA ASP A 363 4.09 -14.60 14.60
C ASP A 363 4.30 -16.04 14.11
N ASN A 364 3.70 -16.41 12.96
CA ASN A 364 3.77 -17.77 12.38
C ASN A 364 3.55 -18.88 13.43
N PHE A 365 2.84 -18.57 14.52
CA PHE A 365 2.68 -19.45 15.68
C PHE A 365 4.01 -19.95 16.29
N ARG A 366 5.14 -19.25 16.04
CA ARG A 366 6.50 -19.62 16.48
C ARG A 366 6.90 -18.85 17.73
N LYS A 367 7.52 -19.52 18.70
CA LYS A 367 8.04 -18.88 19.93
C LYS A 367 9.10 -17.81 19.68
N SER A 368 9.80 -17.88 18.56
CA SER A 368 10.83 -16.92 18.16
C SER A 368 10.25 -15.64 17.56
N GLN A 369 8.97 -15.61 17.22
CA GLN A 369 8.27 -14.47 16.63
C GLN A 369 7.23 -13.90 17.60
N ILE A 370 6.76 -12.70 17.32
CA ILE A 370 5.79 -11.98 18.17
C ILE A 370 4.68 -11.38 17.32
N THR A 371 3.46 -11.39 17.82
CA THR A 371 2.40 -10.54 17.26
C THR A 371 2.60 -9.13 17.83
N GLN A 372 3.15 -8.23 17.01
CA GLN A 372 3.52 -6.86 17.34
C GLN A 372 2.60 -5.89 16.61
N PHE A 373 2.12 -4.88 17.31
CA PHE A 373 1.37 -3.76 16.74
C PHE A 373 2.23 -2.50 16.82
N LEU A 374 2.41 -1.81 15.70
CA LEU A 374 3.13 -0.55 15.63
C LEU A 374 2.17 0.56 15.21
N ALA A 375 2.15 1.66 15.94
CA ALA A 375 1.30 2.81 15.63
C ALA A 375 2.11 4.02 15.22
N PHE A 376 1.62 4.72 14.20
CA PHE A 376 2.19 5.96 13.69
C PHE A 376 1.12 7.03 13.53
N GLU A 377 1.52 8.29 13.63
CA GLU A 377 0.74 9.43 13.17
C GLU A 377 1.09 9.72 11.71
N VAL A 378 0.08 9.87 10.87
CA VAL A 378 0.23 10.29 9.48
C VAL A 378 0.22 11.81 9.43
N ILE A 379 1.35 12.41 9.08
CA ILE A 379 1.50 13.86 8.95
C ILE A 379 1.47 14.22 7.47
N GLU A 380 0.37 14.84 7.04
CA GLU A 380 0.24 15.38 5.70
C GLU A 380 0.72 16.82 5.66
N PRO A 381 1.42 17.26 4.59
CA PRO A 381 1.78 18.66 4.43
C PRO A 381 0.51 19.51 4.41
N LYS A 382 0.47 20.53 5.26
CA LYS A 382 -0.61 21.51 5.20
C LYS A 382 -0.66 22.12 3.80
N PRO A 383 -1.85 22.30 3.19
CA PRO A 383 -1.96 23.09 1.97
C PRO A 383 -1.29 24.44 2.22
N VAL A 384 -0.34 24.82 1.39
CA VAL A 384 0.12 26.22 1.41
C VAL A 384 -1.09 27.00 1.02
N ALA A 385 -1.55 27.89 1.90
CA ALA A 385 -2.57 28.86 1.55
C ALA A 385 -2.08 29.52 0.25
N SER A 386 -2.81 29.25 -0.85
CA SER A 386 -2.59 30.00 -2.07
C SER A 386 -2.87 31.45 -1.69
N TYR A 387 -1.84 32.28 -1.63
CA TYR A 387 -2.06 33.70 -1.56
C TYR A 387 -2.87 34.04 -2.80
N ILE A 388 -4.15 34.34 -2.61
CA ILE A 388 -4.94 35.01 -3.62
C ILE A 388 -4.22 36.37 -3.74
N VAL A 389 -3.42 36.52 -4.79
CA VAL A 389 -2.94 37.85 -5.17
C VAL A 389 -4.21 38.57 -5.57
N GLU A 390 -4.75 39.42 -4.68
CA GLU A 390 -5.84 40.28 -5.04
C GLU A 390 -5.39 41.07 -6.26
N PRO A 391 -6.20 41.10 -7.32
CA PRO A 391 -5.86 41.94 -8.47
C PRO A 391 -5.72 43.39 -7.98
N PRO A 392 -4.75 44.15 -8.49
CA PRO A 392 -4.57 45.52 -8.07
C PRO A 392 -5.88 46.30 -8.24
N PRO A 393 -6.18 47.27 -7.34
CA PRO A 393 -7.42 48.01 -7.39
C PRO A 393 -7.60 48.69 -8.74
N TYR A 394 -8.81 48.74 -9.26
CA TYR A 394 -9.24 49.16 -10.60
C TYR A 394 -8.79 50.58 -11.02
N TRP A 395 -8.18 51.37 -10.16
CA TRP A 395 -7.71 52.72 -10.43
C TRP A 395 -6.25 52.83 -10.89
N TRP A 396 -5.52 51.69 -11.10
CA TRP A 396 -4.19 51.75 -11.68
C TRP A 396 -4.28 52.02 -13.18
N PRO A 397 -3.66 53.12 -13.69
CA PRO A 397 -3.77 53.47 -15.12
C PRO A 397 -2.94 52.47 -15.95
N TYR A 398 -3.64 51.60 -16.67
CA TYR A 398 -3.02 50.80 -17.72
C TYR A 398 -2.70 51.67 -18.94
N PRO A 399 -1.50 51.58 -19.52
CA PRO A 399 -1.28 52.13 -20.85
C PRO A 399 -2.07 51.32 -21.88
N TYR A 400 -2.82 52.02 -22.69
CA TYR A 400 -3.65 51.49 -23.78
C TYR A 400 -2.79 50.75 -24.80
N TYR A 401 -2.82 49.39 -24.79
CA TYR A 401 -2.40 48.58 -25.94
C TYR A 401 -3.39 47.43 -26.14
N GLY A 402 -4.06 47.47 -27.28
CA GLY A 402 -4.78 46.50 -28.08
C GLY A 402 -5.37 45.27 -27.37
N TYR A 403 -6.66 45.33 -27.10
CA TYR A 403 -7.50 44.25 -26.60
C TYR A 403 -7.53 43.03 -27.56
N ARG A 404 -7.06 41.84 -27.14
CA ARG A 404 -7.44 40.58 -27.77
C ARG A 404 -8.23 39.74 -26.74
N PRO A 405 -9.54 39.44 -26.99
CA PRO A 405 -10.46 38.91 -25.97
C PRO A 405 -10.38 37.39 -25.69
N TRP A 406 -9.36 36.68 -26.12
CA TRP A 406 -9.38 35.22 -26.18
C TRP A 406 -8.42 34.47 -25.24
N LEU A 407 -7.81 35.13 -24.26
CA LEU A 407 -6.72 34.54 -23.48
C LEU A 407 -6.91 34.43 -21.96
N PHE A 408 -8.13 34.65 -21.43
CA PHE A 408 -8.34 34.41 -19.99
C PHE A 408 -9.47 33.43 -19.75
N PRO A 409 -9.24 32.32 -18.95
CA PRO A 409 -10.33 31.48 -18.48
C PRO A 409 -11.24 32.26 -17.55
N ARG A 410 -12.57 32.12 -17.71
CA ARG A 410 -13.57 32.77 -16.85
C ARG A 410 -13.38 32.30 -15.40
N PRO A 411 -13.44 33.20 -14.40
CA PRO A 411 -13.41 32.82 -13.00
C PRO A 411 -14.67 32.01 -12.65
N ILE A 412 -14.46 30.90 -11.95
CA ILE A 412 -15.52 30.08 -11.36
C ILE A 412 -16.10 30.89 -10.19
N ILE A 413 -17.34 31.33 -10.29
CA ILE A 413 -18.07 31.99 -9.21
C ILE A 413 -18.54 30.90 -8.25
N VAL A 414 -17.91 30.79 -7.07
CA VAL A 414 -18.41 29.96 -5.97
C VAL A 414 -19.46 30.75 -5.21
N PRO A 415 -20.73 30.27 -5.09
CA PRO A 415 -21.77 30.98 -4.35
C PRO A 415 -21.39 31.10 -2.86
N ARG A 416 -21.57 32.28 -2.28
CA ARG A 416 -21.44 32.47 -0.82
C ARG A 416 -22.54 31.69 -0.11
N PRO A 417 -22.24 30.99 1.03
CA PRO A 417 -23.31 30.41 1.82
C PRO A 417 -24.20 31.49 2.43
N HIS A 418 -25.51 31.32 2.30
CA HIS A 418 -26.50 32.20 2.92
C HIS A 418 -26.41 32.13 4.44
N PRO A 419 -26.54 33.25 5.16
CA PRO A 419 -26.62 33.23 6.61
C PRO A 419 -27.92 32.54 7.04
N ARG A 420 -27.82 31.63 8.01
CA ARG A 420 -28.98 30.97 8.60
C ARG A 420 -29.85 31.98 9.33
N PRO A 421 -31.19 31.89 9.23
CA PRO A 421 -32.07 32.75 10.03
C PRO A 421 -31.90 32.40 11.52
N LYS A 422 -31.84 33.42 12.34
CA LYS A 422 -31.96 33.28 13.81
C LYS A 422 -33.42 32.88 14.10
N LEU A 423 -33.56 31.76 14.81
CA LEU A 423 -34.80 31.39 15.45
C LEU A 423 -34.85 32.14 16.77
N ASP A 424 -35.87 32.98 16.92
CA ASP A 424 -36.30 33.56 18.18
C ASP A 424 -37.00 32.50 19.04
#